data_1b24522d2de2bf7bb509fa07ea033bda
#
_entry.id   1b24522d2de2bf7bb509fa07ea033bda
#
_cell.length_a   1.000
_cell.length_b   1.000
_cell.length_c   1.000
_cell.angle_alpha   90.00
_cell.angle_beta   90.00
_cell.angle_gamma   90.00
#
_symmetry.space_group_name_H-M   'P 1'
#
loop_
_entity.id
_entity.type
_entity.pdbx_description
1 polymer ?
#
loop_
_entity_poly.entity_id
_entity_poly.type
_entity_poly.pdbx_seq_one_letter_code
_entity_poly.pdbx_strand_id
1 'polypeptide(L)'
;MPLVIRLLERNICILLFLFLLLGNLLIEYAAYRKMPIVGGLFRRMFFKTLRRKEVIRNEFIPSGSVYILAAALICTVCFTQAAAAAALTVMLISDSCAALFGKFFGTFRFSNGKSLEGTAAFFISAFGILSVLAWNCPLSAVLLTAALATGAEFWESRLKIDDNFSIPLVTGFMLNLFYF
;
A
#
# COMPACT_ATOMS: atom_id res chain seq x y z
N MET A 1 -1.06 10.92 1.58
CA MET A 1 -1.47 10.58 0.20
C MET A 1 -2.97 10.69 -0.05
N PRO A 2 -3.88 10.03 0.68
CA PRO A 2 -5.33 10.12 0.40
C PRO A 2 -5.89 11.55 0.41
N LEU A 3 -5.46 12.36 1.39
CA LEU A 3 -5.87 13.77 1.49
C LEU A 3 -5.37 14.61 0.31
N VAL A 4 -4.15 14.35 -0.18
CA VAL A 4 -3.58 15.05 -1.34
C VAL A 4 -4.44 14.82 -2.58
N ILE A 5 -4.87 13.57 -2.81
CA ILE A 5 -5.74 13.21 -3.94
C ILE A 5 -7.10 13.91 -3.86
N ARG A 6 -7.63 14.13 -2.66
CA ARG A 6 -8.92 14.81 -2.49
C ARG A 6 -8.84 16.35 -2.59
N LEU A 7 -7.69 16.93 -2.25
CA LEU A 7 -7.51 18.38 -2.18
C LEU A 7 -6.96 19.00 -3.45
N LEU A 8 -6.18 18.24 -4.23
CA LEU A 8 -5.53 18.73 -5.44
C LEU A 8 -6.24 18.22 -6.68
N GLU A 9 -6.10 18.97 -7.77
CA GLU A 9 -6.53 18.52 -9.09
C GLU A 9 -5.80 17.23 -9.50
N ARG A 10 -6.51 16.37 -10.22
CA ARG A 10 -6.01 15.05 -10.66
C ARG A 10 -4.66 15.15 -11.37
N ASN A 11 -4.50 16.11 -12.27
CA ASN A 11 -3.27 16.29 -13.05
C ASN A 11 -2.08 16.65 -12.18
N ILE A 12 -2.33 17.51 -11.17
CA ILE A 12 -1.30 17.90 -10.18
C ILE A 12 -0.89 16.69 -9.35
N CYS A 13 -1.85 15.87 -8.90
CA CYS A 13 -1.56 14.63 -8.16
C CYS A 13 -0.72 13.64 -8.99
N ILE A 14 -1.06 13.46 -10.26
CA ILE A 14 -0.31 12.58 -11.17
C ILE A 14 1.13 13.07 -11.31
N LEU A 15 1.34 14.34 -11.59
CA LEU A 15 2.68 14.93 -11.72
C LEU A 15 3.48 14.81 -10.41
N LEU A 16 2.83 15.06 -9.28
CA LEU A 16 3.45 14.96 -7.95
C LEU A 16 3.89 13.52 -7.66
N PHE A 17 3.00 12.53 -7.83
CA PHE A 17 3.34 11.13 -7.57
C PHE A 17 4.37 10.59 -8.54
N LEU A 18 4.32 11.00 -9.82
CA LEU A 18 5.33 10.65 -10.80
C LEU A 18 6.70 11.22 -10.40
N PHE A 19 6.77 12.49 -10.02
CA PHE A 19 8.00 13.14 -9.57
C PHE A 19 8.57 12.45 -8.33
N LEU A 20 7.73 12.16 -7.33
CA LEU A 20 8.15 11.46 -6.11
C LEU A 20 8.61 10.03 -6.40
N LEU A 21 7.93 9.30 -7.29
CA LEU A 21 8.30 7.94 -7.69
C LEU A 21 9.66 7.93 -8.40
N LEU A 22 9.85 8.79 -9.37
CA LEU A 22 11.13 8.89 -10.10
C LEU A 22 12.26 9.31 -9.17
N GLY A 23 12.03 10.30 -8.30
CA GLY A 23 13.00 10.74 -7.30
C GLY A 23 13.39 9.61 -6.34
N ASN A 24 12.41 8.86 -5.83
CA ASN A 24 12.67 7.73 -4.94
C ASN A 24 13.46 6.62 -5.67
N LEU A 25 13.07 6.24 -6.88
CA LEU A 25 13.79 5.26 -7.70
C LEU A 25 15.23 5.68 -7.98
N LEU A 26 15.47 6.95 -8.30
CA LEU A 26 16.83 7.47 -8.51
C LEU A 26 17.67 7.39 -7.25
N ILE A 27 17.12 7.76 -6.10
CA ILE A 27 17.81 7.69 -4.82
C ILE A 27 18.16 6.25 -4.46
N GLU A 28 17.21 5.31 -4.61
CA GLU A 28 17.44 3.89 -4.34
C GLU A 28 18.46 3.28 -5.30
N TYR A 29 18.41 3.63 -6.58
CA TYR A 29 19.39 3.19 -7.57
C TYR A 29 20.78 3.75 -7.27
N ALA A 30 20.90 5.02 -6.87
CA ALA A 30 22.15 5.61 -6.46
C ALA A 30 22.72 4.94 -5.20
N ALA A 31 21.85 4.57 -4.25
CA ALA A 31 22.24 3.81 -3.06
C ALA A 31 22.73 2.39 -3.41
N TYR A 32 22.04 1.71 -4.34
CA TYR A 32 22.45 0.40 -4.87
C TYR A 32 23.81 0.46 -5.55
N ARG A 33 24.05 1.47 -6.37
CA ARG A 33 25.34 1.71 -7.06
C ARG A 33 26.47 2.18 -6.11
N LYS A 34 26.19 2.31 -4.81
CA LYS A 34 27.14 2.78 -3.78
C LYS A 34 27.75 4.15 -4.09
N MET A 35 27.02 5.03 -4.75
CA MET A 35 27.46 6.40 -5.02
C MET A 35 27.77 7.13 -3.71
N PRO A 36 28.94 7.82 -3.59
CA PRO A 36 29.46 8.24 -2.28
C PRO A 36 28.59 9.28 -1.57
N ILE A 37 27.97 10.21 -2.28
CA ILE A 37 27.21 11.31 -1.68
C ILE A 37 25.78 10.89 -1.37
N VAL A 38 25.01 10.51 -2.39
CA VAL A 38 23.57 10.22 -2.26
C VAL A 38 23.34 8.86 -1.58
N GLY A 39 24.10 7.83 -1.97
CA GLY A 39 23.98 6.48 -1.41
C GLY A 39 24.42 6.41 0.06
N GLY A 40 25.38 7.24 0.49
CA GLY A 40 25.82 7.33 1.88
C GLY A 40 24.78 7.98 2.79
N LEU A 41 24.17 9.08 2.34
CA LEU A 41 23.14 9.80 3.09
C LEU A 41 21.86 8.95 3.21
N PHE A 42 21.41 8.36 2.11
CA PHE A 42 20.23 7.46 2.10
C PHE A 42 20.42 6.28 3.05
N ARG A 43 21.57 5.61 3.00
CA ARG A 43 21.89 4.49 3.88
C ARG A 43 21.89 4.90 5.34
N ARG A 44 22.41 6.09 5.68
CA ARG A 44 22.46 6.60 7.05
C ARG A 44 21.07 6.95 7.60
N MET A 45 20.17 7.50 6.75
CA MET A 45 18.82 7.89 7.15
C MET A 45 17.84 6.70 7.19
N PHE A 46 17.95 5.78 6.24
CA PHE A 46 16.97 4.71 6.04
C PHE A 46 17.47 3.30 6.42
N PHE A 47 18.68 3.16 6.96
CA PHE A 47 19.26 1.85 7.33
C PHE A 47 18.36 1.04 8.28
N LYS A 48 17.61 1.70 9.17
CA LYS A 48 16.70 1.04 10.13
C LYS A 48 15.37 0.60 9.51
N THR A 49 14.97 1.21 8.39
CA THR A 49 13.71 0.94 7.69
C THR A 49 13.86 -0.02 6.51
N LEU A 50 15.08 -0.21 6.02
CA LEU A 50 15.36 -1.18 4.96
C LEU A 50 15.11 -2.61 5.46
N ARG A 51 14.32 -3.36 4.73
CA ARG A 51 14.06 -4.78 5.03
C ARG A 51 15.38 -5.56 4.90
N ARG A 52 15.65 -6.53 5.81
CA ARG A 52 16.89 -7.36 5.76
C ARG A 52 17.16 -8.00 4.40
N LYS A 53 16.13 -8.29 3.62
CA LYS A 53 16.23 -8.86 2.28
C LYS A 53 16.87 -7.91 1.26
N GLU A 54 16.73 -6.60 1.44
CA GLU A 54 17.24 -5.56 0.54
C GLU A 54 18.76 -5.35 0.72
N VAL A 55 19.29 -5.69 1.90
CA VAL A 55 20.71 -5.49 2.25
C VAL A 55 21.59 -6.66 1.81
N ILE A 56 21.02 -7.88 1.72
CA ILE A 56 21.80 -9.13 1.55
C ILE A 56 21.93 -9.55 0.08
N ARG A 57 21.02 -9.15 -0.81
CA ARG A 57 21.07 -9.51 -2.22
C ARG A 57 21.82 -8.47 -3.04
N ASN A 58 22.71 -8.95 -3.92
CA ASN A 58 23.36 -8.13 -4.97
C ASN A 58 22.40 -7.75 -6.12
N GLU A 59 21.09 -7.80 -5.89
CA GLU A 59 20.04 -7.48 -6.86
C GLU A 59 19.33 -6.19 -6.41
N PHE A 60 19.00 -5.34 -7.36
CA PHE A 60 18.18 -4.16 -7.10
C PHE A 60 16.74 -4.59 -6.82
N ILE A 61 16.31 -4.51 -5.56
CA ILE A 61 14.94 -4.78 -5.15
C ILE A 61 14.36 -3.45 -4.66
N PRO A 62 13.32 -2.91 -5.33
CA PRO A 62 12.65 -1.69 -4.90
C PRO A 62 12.10 -1.82 -3.48
N SER A 63 12.19 -0.76 -2.70
CA SER A 63 11.64 -0.73 -1.34
C SER A 63 10.12 -0.60 -1.33
N GLY A 64 9.49 -0.84 -0.17
CA GLY A 64 8.05 -0.66 0.00
C GLY A 64 7.57 0.75 -0.38
N SER A 65 8.41 1.79 -0.24
CA SER A 65 8.05 3.16 -0.61
C SER A 65 7.85 3.34 -2.13
N VAL A 66 8.60 2.62 -2.95
CA VAL A 66 8.41 2.60 -4.41
C VAL A 66 7.06 1.99 -4.76
N TYR A 67 6.69 0.87 -4.13
CA TYR A 67 5.40 0.22 -4.35
C TYR A 67 4.23 1.10 -3.92
N ILE A 68 4.34 1.80 -2.79
CA ILE A 68 3.32 2.77 -2.33
C ILE A 68 3.14 3.91 -3.34
N LEU A 69 4.23 4.50 -3.83
CA LEU A 69 4.18 5.61 -4.79
C LEU A 69 3.67 5.15 -6.16
N ALA A 70 4.08 3.97 -6.61
CA ALA A 70 3.59 3.37 -7.85
C ALA A 70 2.09 3.08 -7.77
N ALA A 71 1.62 2.49 -6.66
CA ALA A 71 0.19 2.26 -6.44
C ALA A 71 -0.60 3.57 -6.38
N ALA A 72 -0.09 4.60 -5.68
CA ALA A 72 -0.74 5.91 -5.62
C ALA A 72 -0.86 6.56 -7.01
N LEU A 73 0.20 6.48 -7.83
CA LEU A 73 0.18 6.97 -9.19
C LEU A 73 -0.85 6.23 -10.05
N ILE A 74 -0.82 4.88 -10.05
CA ILE A 74 -1.74 4.07 -10.84
C ILE A 74 -3.18 4.29 -10.40
N CYS A 75 -3.45 4.29 -9.09
CA CYS A 75 -4.79 4.56 -8.57
C CYS A 75 -5.31 5.94 -9.01
N THR A 76 -4.45 6.97 -9.00
CA THR A 76 -4.83 8.33 -9.42
C THR A 76 -5.09 8.41 -10.91
N VAL A 77 -4.36 7.63 -11.74
CA VAL A 77 -4.54 7.59 -13.20
C VAL A 77 -5.77 6.77 -13.59
N CYS A 78 -5.99 5.60 -12.97
CA CYS A 78 -6.96 4.62 -13.44
C CYS A 78 -8.34 4.75 -12.78
N PHE A 79 -8.42 5.29 -11.55
CA PHE A 79 -9.65 5.31 -10.78
C PHE A 79 -10.16 6.74 -10.55
N THR A 80 -11.39 6.86 -10.07
CA THR A 80 -11.91 8.15 -9.60
C THR A 80 -11.12 8.64 -8.38
N GLN A 81 -11.07 9.94 -8.17
CA GLN A 81 -10.37 10.51 -7.01
C GLN A 81 -10.88 9.96 -5.67
N ALA A 82 -12.19 9.73 -5.57
CA ALA A 82 -12.79 9.15 -4.37
C ALA A 82 -12.36 7.69 -4.15
N ALA A 83 -12.39 6.87 -5.20
CA ALA A 83 -11.95 5.47 -5.13
C ALA A 83 -10.46 5.37 -4.83
N ALA A 84 -9.62 6.17 -5.50
CA ALA A 84 -8.18 6.20 -5.27
C ALA A 84 -7.84 6.62 -3.83
N ALA A 85 -8.49 7.67 -3.31
CA ALA A 85 -8.29 8.12 -1.94
C ALA A 85 -8.73 7.07 -0.91
N ALA A 86 -9.89 6.43 -1.11
CA ALA A 86 -10.38 5.37 -0.24
C ALA A 86 -9.44 4.15 -0.26
N ALA A 87 -9.01 3.72 -1.45
CA ALA A 87 -8.10 2.59 -1.63
C ALA A 87 -6.76 2.78 -0.89
N LEU A 88 -6.15 3.95 -1.03
CA LEU A 88 -4.90 4.28 -0.31
C LEU A 88 -5.14 4.45 1.20
N THR A 89 -6.32 4.88 1.63
CA THR A 89 -6.66 4.96 3.05
C THR A 89 -6.75 3.56 3.66
N VAL A 90 -7.44 2.64 2.98
CA VAL A 90 -7.54 1.22 3.40
C VAL A 90 -6.13 0.62 3.51
N MET A 91 -5.29 0.76 2.49
CA MET A 91 -3.92 0.26 2.52
C MET A 91 -3.15 0.79 3.73
N LEU A 92 -3.12 2.13 3.94
CA LEU A 92 -2.31 2.73 5.01
C LEU A 92 -2.79 2.37 6.41
N ILE A 93 -4.12 2.38 6.64
CA ILE A 93 -4.68 2.19 7.97
C ILE A 93 -4.88 0.71 8.27
N SER A 94 -5.47 -0.06 7.34
CA SER A 94 -5.80 -1.45 7.62
C SER A 94 -4.56 -2.34 7.69
N ASP A 95 -3.54 -2.09 6.88
CA ASP A 95 -2.25 -2.77 7.00
C ASP A 95 -1.57 -2.46 8.33
N SER A 96 -1.59 -1.19 8.77
CA SER A 96 -1.08 -0.82 10.08
C SER A 96 -1.83 -1.51 11.23
N CYS A 97 -3.17 -1.60 11.13
CA CYS A 97 -3.98 -2.33 12.09
C CYS A 97 -3.64 -3.81 12.10
N ALA A 98 -3.53 -4.44 10.93
CA ALA A 98 -3.14 -5.84 10.81
C ALA A 98 -1.78 -6.13 11.46
N ALA A 99 -0.78 -5.29 11.17
CA ALA A 99 0.55 -5.42 11.74
C ALA A 99 0.57 -5.26 13.28
N LEU A 100 -0.16 -4.26 13.81
CA LEU A 100 -0.24 -4.02 15.25
C LEU A 100 -0.98 -5.15 15.96
N PHE A 101 -2.19 -5.48 15.52
CA PHE A 101 -2.98 -6.53 16.15
C PHE A 101 -2.34 -7.91 16.00
N GLY A 102 -1.76 -8.21 14.82
CA GLY A 102 -1.02 -9.43 14.60
C GLY A 102 0.24 -9.56 15.48
N LYS A 103 0.88 -8.43 15.81
CA LYS A 103 2.05 -8.40 16.69
C LYS A 103 1.67 -8.56 18.18
N PHE A 104 0.63 -7.86 18.64
CA PHE A 104 0.28 -7.81 20.05
C PHE A 104 -0.65 -8.95 20.49
N PHE A 105 -1.54 -9.39 19.61
CA PHE A 105 -2.58 -10.36 19.93
C PHE A 105 -2.51 -11.65 19.09
N GLY A 106 -1.60 -11.72 18.09
CA GLY A 106 -1.50 -12.86 17.18
C GLY A 106 -1.08 -14.14 17.86
N THR A 107 -2.05 -14.99 18.21
CA THR A 107 -1.85 -16.32 18.79
C THR A 107 -1.80 -17.39 17.71
N PHE A 108 -2.70 -17.36 16.75
CA PHE A 108 -2.75 -18.31 15.64
C PHE A 108 -2.04 -17.75 14.41
N ARG A 109 -0.95 -18.43 13.99
CA ARG A 109 -0.18 -18.02 12.79
C ARG A 109 -0.35 -19.02 11.67
N PHE A 110 -0.61 -18.49 10.48
CA PHE A 110 -0.66 -19.26 9.24
C PHE A 110 0.74 -19.57 8.72
N SER A 111 0.82 -20.50 7.77
CA SER A 111 2.09 -20.90 7.10
C SER A 111 2.80 -19.74 6.39
N ASN A 112 2.08 -18.68 6.02
CA ASN A 112 2.61 -17.46 5.42
C ASN A 112 3.18 -16.46 6.46
N GLY A 113 3.13 -16.79 7.77
CA GLY A 113 3.60 -15.96 8.86
C GLY A 113 2.62 -14.89 9.36
N LYS A 114 1.48 -14.71 8.67
CA LYS A 114 0.41 -13.79 9.10
C LYS A 114 -0.43 -14.44 10.20
N SER A 115 -1.05 -13.62 11.05
CA SER A 115 -1.91 -14.11 12.14
C SER A 115 -3.39 -13.95 11.80
N LEU A 116 -4.22 -14.83 12.35
CA LEU A 116 -5.67 -14.74 12.18
C LEU A 116 -6.22 -13.42 12.73
N GLU A 117 -5.71 -13.01 13.90
CA GLU A 117 -6.11 -11.76 14.57
C GLU A 117 -5.70 -10.53 13.76
N GLY A 118 -4.52 -10.56 13.12
CA GLY A 118 -4.08 -9.50 12.22
C GLY A 118 -4.96 -9.40 10.97
N THR A 119 -5.24 -10.54 10.33
CA THR A 119 -6.13 -10.60 9.16
C THR A 119 -7.56 -10.14 9.50
N ALA A 120 -8.08 -10.53 10.68
CA ALA A 120 -9.38 -10.05 11.16
C ALA A 120 -9.37 -8.54 11.42
N ALA A 121 -8.29 -8.00 12.01
CA ALA A 121 -8.15 -6.56 12.21
C ALA A 121 -8.07 -5.79 10.90
N PHE A 122 -7.39 -6.34 9.88
CA PHE A 122 -7.41 -5.78 8.53
C PHE A 122 -8.83 -5.69 7.99
N PHE A 123 -9.56 -6.81 7.99
CA PHE A 123 -10.91 -6.86 7.46
C PHE A 123 -11.86 -5.87 8.16
N ILE A 124 -11.86 -5.86 9.49
CA ILE A 124 -12.73 -4.99 10.29
C ILE A 124 -12.42 -3.52 10.03
N SER A 125 -11.15 -3.14 10.02
CA SER A 125 -10.73 -1.77 9.75
C SER A 125 -11.03 -1.35 8.30
N ALA A 126 -10.75 -2.23 7.31
CA ALA A 126 -11.08 -1.98 5.91
C ALA A 126 -12.57 -1.78 5.70
N PHE A 127 -13.39 -2.66 6.28
CA PHE A 127 -14.84 -2.55 6.24
C PHE A 127 -15.34 -1.24 6.87
N GLY A 128 -14.82 -0.88 8.06
CA GLY A 128 -15.18 0.38 8.72
C GLY A 128 -14.82 1.61 7.90
N ILE A 129 -13.59 1.65 7.33
CA ILE A 129 -13.14 2.75 6.47
C ILE A 129 -14.02 2.85 5.22
N LEU A 130 -14.27 1.74 4.54
CA LEU A 130 -15.08 1.72 3.33
C LEU A 130 -16.53 2.09 3.59
N SER A 131 -17.11 1.67 4.72
CA SER A 131 -18.47 2.05 5.12
C SER A 131 -18.63 3.57 5.28
N VAL A 132 -17.57 4.26 5.68
CA VAL A 132 -17.57 5.74 5.82
C VAL A 132 -17.24 6.43 4.50
N LEU A 133 -16.19 5.97 3.79
CA LEU A 133 -15.69 6.67 2.60
C LEU A 133 -16.49 6.32 1.33
N ALA A 134 -17.11 5.16 1.28
CA ALA A 134 -17.92 4.65 0.17
C ALA A 134 -19.39 4.49 0.57
N TRP A 135 -19.91 5.41 1.38
CA TRP A 135 -21.28 5.38 1.92
C TRP A 135 -22.39 5.31 0.86
N ASN A 136 -22.11 5.75 -0.37
CA ASN A 136 -23.01 5.66 -1.51
C ASN A 136 -23.04 4.26 -2.16
N CYS A 137 -22.11 3.37 -1.81
CA CYS A 137 -22.08 2.01 -2.33
C CYS A 137 -23.02 1.09 -1.52
N PRO A 138 -23.62 0.08 -2.15
CA PRO A 138 -24.39 -0.92 -1.42
C PRO A 138 -23.48 -1.68 -0.44
N LEU A 139 -24.01 -2.05 0.71
CA LEU A 139 -23.27 -2.73 1.78
C LEU A 139 -22.60 -4.03 1.29
N SER A 140 -23.23 -4.74 0.37
CA SER A 140 -22.66 -5.94 -0.27
C SER A 140 -21.38 -5.64 -1.05
N ALA A 141 -21.31 -4.51 -1.76
CA ALA A 141 -20.10 -4.07 -2.47
C ALA A 141 -18.99 -3.68 -1.50
N VAL A 142 -19.33 -2.99 -0.40
CA VAL A 142 -18.38 -2.65 0.67
C VAL A 142 -17.78 -3.90 1.31
N LEU A 143 -18.64 -4.88 1.66
CA LEU A 143 -18.23 -6.16 2.23
C LEU A 143 -17.33 -6.95 1.26
N LEU A 144 -17.74 -7.05 0.00
CA LEU A 144 -16.96 -7.75 -1.02
C LEU A 144 -15.58 -7.09 -1.24
N THR A 145 -15.55 -5.76 -1.30
CA THR A 145 -14.30 -5.00 -1.47
C THR A 145 -13.37 -5.22 -0.27
N ALA A 146 -13.89 -5.14 0.97
CA ALA A 146 -13.12 -5.41 2.17
C ALA A 146 -12.58 -6.84 2.21
N ALA A 147 -13.40 -7.83 1.81
CA ALA A 147 -12.98 -9.23 1.75
C ALA A 147 -11.87 -9.47 0.71
N LEU A 148 -12.01 -8.88 -0.49
CA LEU A 148 -11.00 -9.00 -1.55
C LEU A 148 -9.69 -8.27 -1.19
N ALA A 149 -9.77 -7.10 -0.55
CA ALA A 149 -8.60 -6.39 -0.05
C ALA A 149 -7.87 -7.21 1.03
N THR A 150 -8.63 -7.84 1.94
CA THR A 150 -8.08 -8.75 2.95
C THR A 150 -7.43 -9.99 2.31
N GLY A 151 -8.04 -10.51 1.25
CA GLY A 151 -7.45 -11.60 0.46
C GLY A 151 -6.13 -11.18 -0.19
N ALA A 152 -6.06 -9.98 -0.76
CA ALA A 152 -4.83 -9.45 -1.36
C ALA A 152 -3.70 -9.31 -0.32
N GLU A 153 -4.02 -8.81 0.88
CA GLU A 153 -3.10 -8.77 2.03
C GLU A 153 -2.64 -10.18 2.44
N PHE A 154 -3.58 -11.12 2.59
CA PHE A 154 -3.28 -12.46 3.07
C PHE A 154 -2.40 -13.28 2.11
N TRP A 155 -2.60 -13.15 0.79
CA TRP A 155 -1.87 -13.91 -0.23
C TRP A 155 -0.61 -13.21 -0.78
N GLU A 156 -0.18 -12.08 -0.24
CA GLU A 156 1.03 -11.35 -0.63
C GLU A 156 2.23 -12.29 -0.84
N SER A 157 2.50 -13.15 0.14
CA SER A 157 3.66 -14.07 0.11
C SER A 157 3.60 -15.11 -1.01
N ARG A 158 2.39 -15.52 -1.44
CA ARG A 158 2.20 -16.47 -2.55
C ARG A 158 2.26 -15.80 -3.91
N LEU A 159 1.68 -14.61 -4.02
CA LEU A 159 1.64 -13.84 -5.26
C LEU A 159 2.99 -13.19 -5.58
N LYS A 160 3.88 -13.07 -4.58
CA LYS A 160 5.16 -12.35 -4.67
C LYS A 160 5.00 -10.87 -5.09
N ILE A 161 3.82 -10.32 -4.88
CA ILE A 161 3.48 -8.92 -5.14
C ILE A 161 3.37 -8.26 -3.77
N ASP A 162 4.01 -7.10 -3.61
CA ASP A 162 4.00 -6.35 -2.35
C ASP A 162 2.56 -5.91 -2.01
N ASP A 163 2.14 -6.05 -0.75
CA ASP A 163 0.80 -5.68 -0.27
C ASP A 163 0.51 -4.18 -0.44
N ASN A 164 1.54 -3.34 -0.29
CA ASN A 164 1.43 -1.90 -0.56
C ASN A 164 1.04 -1.57 -2.01
N PHE A 165 1.18 -2.53 -2.92
CA PHE A 165 0.78 -2.40 -4.31
C PHE A 165 -0.55 -3.09 -4.59
N SER A 166 -0.73 -4.32 -4.14
CA SER A 166 -1.91 -5.14 -4.45
C SER A 166 -3.18 -4.64 -3.77
N ILE A 167 -3.11 -4.26 -2.48
CA ILE A 167 -4.27 -3.78 -1.71
C ILE A 167 -4.95 -2.56 -2.36
N PRO A 168 -4.23 -1.45 -2.66
CA PRO A 168 -4.89 -0.29 -3.23
C PRO A 168 -5.42 -0.52 -4.64
N LEU A 169 -4.76 -1.36 -5.45
CA LEU A 169 -5.25 -1.67 -6.78
C LEU A 169 -6.54 -2.48 -6.74
N VAL A 170 -6.61 -3.52 -5.91
CA VAL A 170 -7.82 -4.34 -5.74
C VAL A 170 -8.95 -3.49 -5.18
N THR A 171 -8.68 -2.72 -4.12
CA THR A 171 -9.69 -1.86 -3.49
C THR A 171 -10.19 -0.78 -4.44
N GLY A 172 -9.28 -0.10 -5.14
CA GLY A 172 -9.62 0.96 -6.08
C GLY A 172 -10.41 0.45 -7.28
N PHE A 173 -10.03 -0.72 -7.83
CA PHE A 173 -10.76 -1.35 -8.92
C PHE A 173 -12.18 -1.72 -8.51
N MET A 174 -12.37 -2.36 -7.36
CA MET A 174 -13.69 -2.76 -6.87
C MET A 174 -14.57 -1.55 -6.59
N LEU A 175 -14.04 -0.52 -5.95
CA LEU A 175 -14.80 0.72 -5.73
C LEU A 175 -15.16 1.40 -7.04
N ASN A 176 -14.24 1.46 -8.00
CA ASN A 176 -14.50 2.07 -9.28
C ASN A 176 -15.57 1.32 -10.08
N LEU A 177 -15.65 -0.01 -9.91
CA LEU A 177 -16.70 -0.84 -10.53
C LEU A 177 -18.09 -0.59 -9.95
N PHE A 178 -18.19 -0.31 -8.64
CA PHE A 178 -19.46 -0.13 -7.94
C PHE A 178 -19.90 1.33 -7.78
N TYR A 179 -19.02 2.29 -8.06
CA TYR A 179 -19.35 3.72 -8.04
C TYR A 179 -20.00 4.21 -9.33
N PHE A 180 -20.06 3.39 -10.38
CA PHE A 180 -20.64 3.72 -11.68
C PHE A 180 -21.76 2.77 -12.09
#